data_5a20b58c76d7582ac3ccf0e29c7019c4
#
_entry.id   5a20b58c76d7582ac3ccf0e29c7019c4
#
_cell.length_a   1.000
_cell.length_b   1.000
_cell.length_c   1.000
_cell.angle_alpha   90.00
_cell.angle_beta   90.00
_cell.angle_gamma   90.00
#
_symmetry.space_group_name_H-M   'P 1'
#
loop_
_entity.id
_entity.type
_entity.pdbx_description
1 polymer ?
#
loop_
_entity_poly.entity_id
_entity_poly.type
_entity_poly.pdbx_seq_one_letter_code
_entity_poly.pdbx_strand_id
1 'polypeptide(L)'
;MIIVGILLVALAIGGGAWFLSSRSSHKRREEREAQQLADAQADARRWIERLGGQVMQISGTDSASQQAMADASERFTAANAAISRATTAKQANLARESALEGMHYVNAAREIMGMNPGPELPPLEGQRAAGKVTEERTVEANGQEITASPYASANTPNYYPGGIVAGRPVPAGWYSRPWWADALHTGVWMVGYSMMFNALFSGMSGIGY
;
A
#
# COMPACT_ATOMS: atom_id res chain seq x y z
N MET A 1 -43.24 47.95 24.38
CA MET A 1 -41.85 47.81 24.88
C MET A 1 -41.53 46.42 25.45
N ILE A 2 -42.42 45.72 26.13
CA ILE A 2 -42.19 44.42 26.74
C ILE A 2 -41.88 43.28 25.70
N ILE A 3 -42.57 43.27 24.55
CA ILE A 3 -42.40 42.24 23.49
C ILE A 3 -41.03 42.32 22.81
N VAL A 4 -40.47 43.53 22.63
CA VAL A 4 -39.14 43.72 22.03
C VAL A 4 -38.04 43.24 22.99
N GLY A 5 -38.21 43.44 24.30
CA GLY A 5 -37.26 42.93 25.29
C GLY A 5 -37.21 41.40 25.36
N ILE A 6 -38.35 40.72 25.23
CA ILE A 6 -38.43 39.27 25.26
C ILE A 6 -37.75 38.67 23.99
N LEU A 7 -37.91 39.30 22.84
CA LEU A 7 -37.30 38.86 21.55
C LEU A 7 -35.77 38.98 21.58
N LEU A 8 -35.23 40.06 22.16
CA LEU A 8 -33.79 40.24 22.28
C LEU A 8 -33.15 39.25 23.29
N VAL A 9 -33.85 38.91 24.37
CA VAL A 9 -33.38 37.91 25.35
C VAL A 9 -33.39 36.51 24.73
N ALA A 10 -34.42 36.17 23.94
CA ALA A 10 -34.49 34.87 23.22
C ALA A 10 -33.38 34.74 22.18
N LEU A 11 -33.04 35.80 21.44
CA LEU A 11 -31.94 35.84 20.50
C LEU A 11 -30.56 35.69 21.20
N ALA A 12 -30.35 36.29 22.33
CA ALA A 12 -29.12 36.18 23.09
C ALA A 12 -28.92 34.79 23.68
N ILE A 13 -29.97 34.14 24.17
CA ILE A 13 -29.91 32.76 24.71
C ILE A 13 -29.75 31.76 23.59
N GLY A 14 -30.48 31.89 22.49
CA GLY A 14 -30.37 31.01 21.31
C GLY A 14 -29.01 31.12 20.61
N GLY A 15 -28.50 32.33 20.43
CA GLY A 15 -27.18 32.59 19.83
C GLY A 15 -26.03 32.08 20.71
N GLY A 16 -26.12 32.28 22.04
CA GLY A 16 -25.12 31.78 22.99
C GLY A 16 -25.06 30.25 23.06
N ALA A 17 -26.22 29.58 23.08
CA ALA A 17 -26.30 28.12 23.11
C ALA A 17 -25.77 27.50 21.79
N TRP A 18 -26.10 28.12 20.64
CA TRP A 18 -25.59 27.69 19.34
C TRP A 18 -24.07 27.88 19.23
N PHE A 19 -23.53 29.01 19.69
CA PHE A 19 -22.10 29.31 19.70
C PHE A 19 -21.30 28.37 20.62
N LEU A 20 -21.84 28.04 21.78
CA LEU A 20 -21.22 27.08 22.71
C LEU A 20 -21.30 25.64 22.18
N SER A 21 -22.39 25.26 21.53
CA SER A 21 -22.52 23.93 20.91
C SER A 21 -21.61 23.75 19.69
N SER A 22 -21.41 24.78 18.86
CA SER A 22 -20.49 24.74 17.74
C SER A 22 -19.03 24.61 18.17
N ARG A 23 -18.63 25.35 19.24
CA ARG A 23 -17.28 25.24 19.84
C ARG A 23 -17.02 23.84 20.40
N SER A 24 -17.99 23.24 21.08
CA SER A 24 -17.84 21.90 21.64
C SER A 24 -17.77 20.81 20.57
N SER A 25 -18.48 20.99 19.46
CA SER A 25 -18.43 20.06 18.33
C SER A 25 -17.09 20.13 17.58
N HIS A 26 -16.53 21.31 17.37
CA HIS A 26 -15.19 21.48 16.80
C HIS A 26 -14.11 20.84 17.66
N LYS A 27 -14.10 21.10 18.95
CA LYS A 27 -13.13 20.52 19.89
C LYS A 27 -13.18 18.98 19.88
N ARG A 28 -14.37 18.39 19.92
CA ARG A 28 -14.53 16.93 19.84
C ARG A 28 -14.06 16.34 18.51
N ARG A 29 -14.19 17.08 17.43
CA ARG A 29 -13.72 16.66 16.12
C ARG A 29 -12.18 16.66 16.06
N GLU A 30 -11.55 17.73 16.52
CA GLU A 30 -10.10 17.84 16.62
C GLU A 30 -9.50 16.74 17.51
N GLU A 31 -10.12 16.47 18.67
CA GLU A 31 -9.71 15.39 19.58
C GLU A 31 -9.80 14.01 18.90
N ARG A 32 -10.87 13.74 18.13
CA ARG A 32 -11.01 12.49 17.37
C ARG A 32 -9.97 12.36 16.26
N GLU A 33 -9.74 13.42 15.50
CA GLU A 33 -8.74 13.44 14.43
C GLU A 33 -7.33 13.23 15.00
N ALA A 34 -7.00 13.85 16.13
CA ALA A 34 -5.74 13.64 16.82
C ALA A 34 -5.58 12.21 17.35
N GLN A 35 -6.63 11.62 17.92
CA GLN A 35 -6.63 10.23 18.36
C GLN A 35 -6.46 9.26 17.18
N GLN A 36 -7.20 9.46 16.10
CA GLN A 36 -7.06 8.64 14.89
C GLN A 36 -5.66 8.70 14.29
N LEU A 37 -5.04 9.88 14.30
CA LEU A 37 -3.66 10.03 13.85
C LEU A 37 -2.70 9.26 14.76
N ALA A 38 -2.84 9.39 16.08
CA ALA A 38 -1.98 8.72 17.05
C ALA A 38 -2.07 7.19 16.92
N ASP A 39 -3.28 6.65 16.77
CA ASP A 39 -3.52 5.22 16.59
C ASP A 39 -2.94 4.71 15.28
N ALA A 40 -3.15 5.43 14.18
CA ALA A 40 -2.59 5.09 12.88
C ALA A 40 -1.06 5.15 12.86
N GLN A 41 -0.46 6.14 13.53
CA GLN A 41 1.00 6.24 13.66
C GLN A 41 1.57 5.08 14.49
N ALA A 42 0.91 4.71 15.59
CA ALA A 42 1.34 3.59 16.42
C ALA A 42 1.29 2.27 15.65
N ASP A 43 0.24 2.03 14.88
CA ASP A 43 0.11 0.84 14.04
C ASP A 43 1.17 0.80 12.94
N ALA A 44 1.37 1.89 12.22
CA ALA A 44 2.39 1.99 11.19
C ALA A 44 3.80 1.72 11.74
N ARG A 45 4.16 2.29 12.88
CA ARG A 45 5.47 2.06 13.52
C ARG A 45 5.68 0.60 13.89
N ARG A 46 4.68 -0.11 14.38
CA ARG A 46 4.79 -1.56 14.67
C ARG A 46 5.15 -2.36 13.44
N TRP A 47 4.53 -2.07 12.29
CA TRP A 47 4.85 -2.76 11.03
C TRP A 47 6.22 -2.39 10.49
N ILE A 48 6.62 -1.11 10.60
CA ILE A 48 7.95 -0.63 10.21
C ILE A 48 9.05 -1.30 11.04
N GLU A 49 8.89 -1.36 12.36
CA GLU A 49 9.84 -2.02 13.26
C GLU A 49 9.97 -3.52 12.96
N ARG A 50 8.83 -4.17 12.71
CA ARG A 50 8.81 -5.58 12.34
C ARG A 50 9.54 -5.83 11.03
N LEU A 51 9.28 -5.02 10.00
CA LEU A 51 9.97 -5.09 8.71
C LEU A 51 11.46 -4.84 8.88
N GLY A 52 11.85 -3.81 9.63
CA GLY A 52 13.25 -3.48 9.90
C GLY A 52 14.01 -4.65 10.53
N GLY A 53 13.42 -5.33 11.52
CA GLY A 53 13.98 -6.53 12.10
C GLY A 53 14.21 -7.66 11.09
N GLN A 54 13.29 -7.86 10.15
CA GLN A 54 13.45 -8.90 9.12
C GLN A 54 14.53 -8.54 8.09
N VAL A 55 14.52 -7.29 7.61
CA VAL A 55 15.51 -6.81 6.63
C VAL A 55 16.94 -6.87 7.18
N MET A 56 17.12 -6.66 8.48
CA MET A 56 18.44 -6.74 9.12
C MET A 56 18.92 -8.18 9.35
N GLN A 57 18.03 -9.15 9.45
CA GLN A 57 18.36 -10.52 9.82
C GLN A 57 18.40 -11.51 8.66
N ILE A 58 17.71 -11.20 7.56
CA ILE A 58 17.56 -12.11 6.43
C ILE A 58 18.37 -11.59 5.24
N SER A 59 19.21 -12.46 4.69
CA SER A 59 19.95 -12.23 3.46
C SER A 59 19.49 -13.23 2.40
N GLY A 60 19.21 -12.76 1.19
CA GLY A 60 18.86 -13.63 0.07
C GLY A 60 20.04 -14.51 -0.36
N THR A 61 19.77 -15.72 -0.78
CA THR A 61 20.78 -16.73 -1.17
C THR A 61 20.88 -16.93 -2.69
N ASP A 62 19.86 -16.53 -3.42
CA ASP A 62 19.79 -16.59 -4.90
C ASP A 62 19.30 -15.24 -5.45
N SER A 63 19.28 -15.10 -6.78
CA SER A 63 18.91 -13.82 -7.41
C SER A 63 17.50 -13.35 -7.06
N ALA A 64 16.54 -14.25 -6.95
CA ALA A 64 15.15 -13.90 -6.65
C ALA A 64 14.97 -13.50 -5.18
N SER A 65 15.56 -14.25 -4.23
CA SER A 65 15.51 -13.89 -2.81
C SER A 65 16.30 -12.63 -2.50
N GLN A 66 17.43 -12.40 -3.17
CA GLN A 66 18.20 -11.17 -3.05
C GLN A 66 17.41 -9.96 -3.56
N GLN A 67 16.74 -10.09 -4.72
CA GLN A 67 15.90 -9.03 -5.26
C GLN A 67 14.71 -8.73 -4.33
N ALA A 68 14.01 -9.75 -3.86
CA ALA A 68 12.89 -9.58 -2.92
C ALA A 68 13.34 -8.91 -1.61
N MET A 69 14.52 -9.24 -1.08
CA MET A 69 15.06 -8.56 0.12
C MET A 69 15.51 -7.12 -0.17
N ALA A 70 15.99 -6.82 -1.38
CA ALA A 70 16.28 -5.45 -1.81
C ALA A 70 15.01 -4.61 -1.88
N ASP A 71 13.92 -5.16 -2.46
CA ASP A 71 12.62 -4.51 -2.52
C ASP A 71 12.03 -4.30 -1.12
N ALA A 72 12.17 -5.28 -0.22
CA ALA A 72 11.79 -5.13 1.19
C ALA A 72 12.52 -3.98 1.88
N SER A 73 13.82 -3.84 1.64
CA SER A 73 14.65 -2.75 2.19
C SER A 73 14.23 -1.39 1.65
N GLU A 74 13.88 -1.32 0.37
CA GLU A 74 13.34 -0.09 -0.24
C GLU A 74 12.00 0.29 0.41
N ARG A 75 11.09 -0.66 0.60
CA ARG A 75 9.82 -0.41 1.29
C ARG A 75 10.02 0.02 2.75
N PHE A 76 10.98 -0.54 3.46
CA PHE A 76 11.36 -0.10 4.82
C PHE A 76 11.81 1.36 4.83
N THR A 77 12.68 1.75 3.91
CA THR A 77 13.14 3.14 3.78
C THR A 77 11.99 4.09 3.44
N ALA A 78 11.13 3.71 2.49
CA ALA A 78 9.96 4.48 2.09
C ALA A 78 8.96 4.65 3.24
N ALA A 79 8.69 3.58 4.00
CA ALA A 79 7.79 3.61 5.15
C ALA A 79 8.29 4.52 6.27
N ASN A 80 9.61 4.47 6.58
CA ASN A 80 10.23 5.38 7.55
C ASN A 80 10.12 6.86 7.11
N ALA A 81 10.41 7.13 5.85
CA ALA A 81 10.29 8.48 5.30
C ALA A 81 8.82 8.98 5.30
N ALA A 82 7.86 8.10 5.03
CA ALA A 82 6.45 8.43 5.05
C ALA A 82 5.93 8.72 6.47
N ILE A 83 6.25 7.85 7.45
CA ILE A 83 5.77 8.03 8.82
C ILE A 83 6.37 9.26 9.51
N SER A 84 7.61 9.62 9.19
CA SER A 84 8.25 10.81 9.74
C SER A 84 7.57 12.13 9.33
N ARG A 85 6.86 12.13 8.21
CA ARG A 85 6.14 13.29 7.66
C ARG A 85 4.63 13.21 7.83
N ALA A 86 4.11 12.12 8.40
CA ALA A 86 2.68 11.89 8.52
C ALA A 86 2.05 12.82 9.56
N THR A 87 1.18 13.71 9.11
CA THR A 87 0.38 14.64 9.93
C THR A 87 -1.11 14.31 9.94
N THR A 88 -1.53 13.29 9.18
CA THR A 88 -2.90 12.78 9.13
C THR A 88 -2.93 11.26 9.25
N ALA A 89 -4.03 10.71 9.75
CA ALA A 89 -4.23 9.26 9.83
C ALA A 89 -4.08 8.58 8.47
N LYS A 90 -4.55 9.22 7.39
CA LYS A 90 -4.41 8.73 6.03
C LYS A 90 -2.93 8.58 5.62
N GLN A 91 -2.10 9.58 5.93
CA GLN A 91 -0.65 9.52 5.63
C GLN A 91 0.05 8.44 6.46
N ALA A 92 -0.31 8.28 7.73
CA ALA A 92 0.22 7.21 8.56
C ALA A 92 -0.18 5.82 8.03
N ASN A 93 -1.41 5.65 7.54
CA ASN A 93 -1.85 4.42 6.90
C ASN A 93 -1.08 4.11 5.61
N LEU A 94 -0.72 5.10 4.81
CA LEU A 94 0.14 4.89 3.63
C LEU A 94 1.55 4.38 4.04
N ALA A 95 2.11 4.88 5.13
CA ALA A 95 3.37 4.35 5.67
C ALA A 95 3.22 2.90 6.15
N ARG A 96 2.09 2.56 6.79
CA ARG A 96 1.74 1.19 7.17
C ARG A 96 1.65 0.27 5.95
N GLU A 97 0.95 0.68 4.89
CA GLU A 97 0.84 -0.10 3.65
C GLU A 97 2.21 -0.37 3.02
N SER A 98 3.09 0.63 3.00
CA SER A 98 4.48 0.46 2.52
C SER A 98 5.24 -0.58 3.34
N ALA A 99 5.10 -0.56 4.66
CA ALA A 99 5.74 -1.56 5.53
C ALA A 99 5.15 -2.97 5.34
N LEU A 100 3.84 -3.09 5.18
CA LEU A 100 3.17 -4.36 4.86
C LEU A 100 3.62 -4.92 3.52
N GLU A 101 3.73 -4.09 2.50
CA GLU A 101 4.27 -4.49 1.19
C GLU A 101 5.67 -5.06 1.36
N GLY A 102 6.55 -4.38 2.12
CA GLY A 102 7.87 -4.89 2.46
C GLY A 102 7.84 -6.26 3.14
N MET A 103 6.89 -6.51 4.04
CA MET A 103 6.71 -7.81 4.69
C MET A 103 6.27 -8.91 3.70
N HIS A 104 5.48 -8.60 2.69
CA HIS A 104 5.14 -9.54 1.62
C HIS A 104 6.38 -9.93 0.81
N TYR A 105 7.28 -9.00 0.50
CA TYR A 105 8.58 -9.31 -0.12
C TYR A 105 9.44 -10.21 0.76
N VAL A 106 9.50 -9.95 2.06
CA VAL A 106 10.22 -10.81 3.01
C VAL A 106 9.66 -12.23 3.02
N ASN A 107 8.32 -12.38 3.05
CA ASN A 107 7.69 -13.70 3.04
C ASN A 107 7.96 -14.44 1.73
N ALA A 108 7.94 -13.76 0.58
CA ALA A 108 8.31 -14.35 -0.70
C ALA A 108 9.77 -14.82 -0.72
N ALA A 109 10.71 -14.02 -0.21
CA ALA A 109 12.11 -14.42 -0.07
C ALA A 109 12.28 -15.65 0.83
N ARG A 110 11.59 -15.68 1.98
CA ARG A 110 11.61 -16.84 2.90
C ARG A 110 11.11 -18.12 2.24
N GLU A 111 9.99 -18.02 1.51
CA GLU A 111 9.37 -19.15 0.83
C GLU A 111 10.32 -19.79 -0.18
N ILE A 112 10.94 -18.99 -1.06
CA ILE A 112 11.89 -19.52 -2.06
C ILE A 112 13.20 -20.03 -1.47
N MET A 113 13.60 -19.54 -0.29
CA MET A 113 14.74 -20.07 0.46
C MET A 113 14.40 -21.31 1.31
N GLY A 114 13.15 -21.81 1.27
CA GLY A 114 12.69 -22.94 2.06
C GLY A 114 12.57 -22.64 3.57
N MET A 115 12.52 -21.37 3.94
CA MET A 115 12.31 -20.94 5.33
C MET A 115 10.80 -20.91 5.66
N ASN A 116 10.47 -20.98 6.96
CA ASN A 116 9.10 -20.76 7.39
C ASN A 116 8.63 -19.34 6.98
N PRO A 117 7.56 -19.18 6.19
CA PRO A 117 7.10 -17.86 5.71
C PRO A 117 6.63 -16.93 6.84
N GLY A 118 6.42 -17.43 8.03
CA GLY A 118 5.91 -16.65 9.15
C GLY A 118 4.38 -16.58 9.18
N PRO A 119 3.81 -15.75 10.06
CA PRO A 119 2.36 -15.61 10.17
C PRO A 119 1.75 -14.94 8.93
N GLU A 120 0.49 -15.25 8.66
CA GLU A 120 -0.29 -14.63 7.61
C GLU A 120 -0.31 -13.10 7.77
N LEU A 121 -0.11 -12.40 6.65
CA LEU A 121 -0.11 -10.94 6.61
C LEU A 121 -1.49 -10.42 6.22
N PRO A 122 -1.89 -9.24 6.75
CA PRO A 122 -3.05 -8.53 6.21
C PRO A 122 -2.89 -8.31 4.71
N PRO A 123 -3.98 -8.42 3.93
CA PRO A 123 -3.93 -8.12 2.50
C PRO A 123 -3.63 -6.63 2.27
N LEU A 124 -2.87 -6.35 1.21
CA LEU A 124 -2.64 -4.98 0.73
C LEU A 124 -3.90 -4.42 0.05
N GLU A 125 -3.99 -3.09 -0.03
CA GLU A 125 -5.05 -2.43 -0.76
C GLU A 125 -5.05 -2.87 -2.23
N GLY A 126 -6.21 -3.30 -2.73
CA GLY A 126 -6.38 -3.76 -4.10
C GLY A 126 -5.77 -5.14 -4.43
N GLN A 127 -5.08 -5.80 -3.51
CA GLN A 127 -4.41 -7.07 -3.75
C GLN A 127 -5.36 -8.17 -4.25
N ARG A 128 -6.55 -8.28 -3.66
CA ARG A 128 -7.57 -9.26 -4.09
C ARG A 128 -8.11 -8.96 -5.48
N ALA A 129 -8.31 -7.67 -5.80
CA ALA A 129 -8.82 -7.24 -7.10
C ALA A 129 -7.78 -7.42 -8.21
N ALA A 130 -6.49 -7.26 -7.88
CA ALA A 130 -5.40 -7.48 -8.82
C ALA A 130 -5.22 -8.95 -9.21
N GLY A 131 -5.60 -9.88 -8.33
CA GLY A 131 -5.43 -11.30 -8.56
C GLY A 131 -3.98 -11.76 -8.50
N LYS A 132 -3.71 -12.95 -9.02
CA LYS A 132 -2.36 -13.53 -9.06
C LYS A 132 -2.09 -14.25 -10.38
N VAL A 133 -0.83 -14.27 -10.76
CA VAL A 133 -0.36 -15.05 -11.93
C VAL A 133 -0.55 -16.53 -11.64
N THR A 134 -1.19 -17.25 -12.57
CA THR A 134 -1.50 -18.68 -12.42
C THR A 134 -0.72 -19.57 -13.39
N GLU A 135 -0.17 -19.00 -14.46
CA GLU A 135 0.65 -19.71 -15.45
C GLU A 135 1.79 -18.82 -15.93
N GLU A 136 2.87 -19.43 -16.38
CA GLU A 136 3.97 -18.70 -17.00
C GLU A 136 3.60 -18.24 -18.39
N ARG A 137 3.84 -16.96 -18.69
CA ARG A 137 3.59 -16.39 -20.01
C ARG A 137 4.60 -15.29 -20.32
N THR A 138 5.09 -15.29 -21.55
CA THR A 138 6.00 -14.27 -22.06
C THR A 138 5.35 -13.51 -23.20
N VAL A 139 5.48 -12.20 -23.19
CA VAL A 139 5.02 -11.30 -24.25
C VAL A 139 6.10 -10.29 -24.59
N GLU A 140 6.06 -9.79 -25.82
CA GLU A 140 6.89 -8.65 -26.22
C GLU A 140 6.09 -7.36 -26.11
N ALA A 141 6.64 -6.37 -25.43
CA ALA A 141 6.07 -5.04 -25.30
C ALA A 141 7.16 -3.98 -25.43
N ASN A 142 6.96 -3.04 -26.35
CA ASN A 142 7.90 -1.95 -26.64
C ASN A 142 9.35 -2.45 -26.92
N GLY A 143 9.51 -3.54 -27.66
CA GLY A 143 10.80 -4.13 -27.97
C GLY A 143 11.48 -4.85 -26.80
N GLN A 144 10.73 -5.19 -25.76
CA GLN A 144 11.24 -5.88 -24.57
C GLN A 144 10.36 -7.07 -24.23
N GLU A 145 11.00 -8.20 -23.95
CA GLU A 145 10.29 -9.37 -23.41
C GLU A 145 9.94 -9.18 -21.94
N ILE A 146 8.69 -9.47 -21.61
CA ILE A 146 8.17 -9.49 -20.26
C ILE A 146 7.59 -10.87 -20.00
N THR A 147 8.14 -11.56 -19.01
CA THR A 147 7.62 -12.85 -18.52
C THR A 147 6.96 -12.64 -17.18
N ALA A 148 5.75 -13.19 -17.03
CA ALA A 148 5.05 -13.35 -15.76
C ALA A 148 5.01 -14.84 -15.41
N SER A 149 5.27 -15.19 -14.14
CA SER A 149 5.29 -16.57 -13.66
C SER A 149 4.72 -16.67 -12.24
N PRO A 150 4.02 -17.78 -11.89
CA PRO A 150 3.65 -18.05 -10.51
C PRO A 150 4.85 -18.42 -9.62
N TYR A 151 6.01 -18.70 -10.22
CA TYR A 151 7.19 -19.17 -9.52
C TYR A 151 8.42 -18.28 -9.76
N ALA A 152 9.27 -18.19 -8.74
CA ALA A 152 10.58 -17.55 -8.86
C ALA A 152 11.52 -18.37 -9.72
N SER A 153 12.32 -17.71 -10.56
CA SER A 153 13.41 -18.31 -11.32
C SER A 153 14.50 -17.27 -11.61
N ALA A 154 15.63 -17.71 -12.17
CA ALA A 154 16.66 -16.78 -12.64
C ALA A 154 16.13 -15.81 -13.73
N ASN A 155 15.12 -16.23 -14.49
CA ASN A 155 14.49 -15.42 -15.53
C ASN A 155 13.34 -14.53 -14.99
N THR A 156 12.77 -14.85 -13.84
CA THR A 156 11.68 -14.13 -13.18
C THR A 156 12.01 -13.82 -11.73
N PRO A 157 13.06 -13.00 -11.47
CA PRO A 157 13.53 -12.73 -10.11
C PRO A 157 12.76 -11.63 -9.39
N ASN A 158 11.89 -10.87 -10.09
CA ASN A 158 11.20 -9.72 -9.53
C ASN A 158 9.82 -10.13 -9.03
N TYR A 159 9.64 -10.16 -7.72
CA TYR A 159 8.34 -10.40 -7.10
C TYR A 159 7.51 -9.13 -7.05
N TYR A 160 6.19 -9.27 -7.20
CA TYR A 160 5.22 -8.26 -6.81
C TYR A 160 4.10 -8.91 -6.00
N PRO A 161 3.72 -8.34 -4.84
CA PRO A 161 2.71 -8.95 -3.96
C PRO A 161 1.27 -8.82 -4.47
N GLY A 162 1.06 -8.08 -5.54
CA GLY A 162 -0.26 -7.74 -6.07
C GLY A 162 -0.83 -6.47 -5.44
N GLY A 163 -1.49 -5.65 -6.24
CA GLY A 163 -2.09 -4.40 -5.78
C GLY A 163 -2.47 -3.47 -6.91
N ILE A 164 -2.77 -2.23 -6.56
CA ILE A 164 -3.10 -1.17 -7.51
C ILE A 164 -1.93 -0.21 -7.62
N VAL A 165 -1.42 -0.04 -8.83
CA VAL A 165 -0.35 0.92 -9.16
C VAL A 165 -0.91 1.96 -10.12
N ALA A 166 -0.85 3.23 -9.78
CA ALA A 166 -1.38 4.33 -10.58
C ALA A 166 -2.79 4.03 -11.15
N GLY A 167 -3.68 3.54 -10.30
CA GLY A 167 -5.08 3.25 -10.62
C GLY A 167 -5.33 1.97 -11.44
N ARG A 168 -4.31 1.15 -11.70
CA ARG A 168 -4.45 -0.11 -12.46
C ARG A 168 -3.93 -1.31 -11.69
N PRO A 169 -4.53 -2.50 -11.86
CA PRO A 169 -4.09 -3.71 -11.16
C PRO A 169 -2.74 -4.19 -11.68
N VAL A 170 -1.91 -4.67 -10.76
CA VAL A 170 -0.71 -5.47 -11.04
C VAL A 170 -0.85 -6.77 -10.27
N PRO A 171 -0.99 -7.93 -10.95
CA PRO A 171 -1.20 -9.21 -10.30
C PRO A 171 -0.01 -9.65 -9.44
N ALA A 172 -0.29 -10.39 -8.37
CA ALA A 172 0.76 -11.02 -7.56
C ALA A 172 1.48 -12.09 -8.39
N GLY A 173 2.81 -12.07 -8.35
CA GLY A 173 3.61 -13.05 -9.10
C GLY A 173 5.06 -12.66 -9.23
N TRP A 174 5.78 -13.43 -10.03
CA TRP A 174 7.18 -13.24 -10.35
C TRP A 174 7.34 -12.79 -11.80
N TYR A 175 8.24 -11.85 -12.03
CA TYR A 175 8.38 -11.21 -13.33
C TYR A 175 9.84 -11.11 -13.77
N SER A 176 10.07 -11.16 -15.08
CA SER A 176 11.41 -10.96 -15.63
C SER A 176 11.93 -9.55 -15.40
N ARG A 177 11.02 -8.56 -15.28
CA ARG A 177 11.32 -7.16 -14.98
C ARG A 177 10.14 -6.46 -14.28
N PRO A 178 10.41 -5.43 -13.48
CA PRO A 178 9.38 -4.67 -12.79
C PRO A 178 8.71 -3.64 -13.72
N TRP A 179 7.91 -4.10 -14.68
CA TRP A 179 7.25 -3.27 -15.70
C TRP A 179 6.26 -2.23 -15.13
N TRP A 180 5.91 -2.35 -13.86
CA TRP A 180 5.07 -1.38 -13.11
C TRP A 180 5.88 -0.26 -12.44
N ALA A 181 7.21 -0.39 -12.35
CA ALA A 181 8.04 0.49 -11.53
C ALA A 181 7.96 1.96 -11.97
N ASP A 182 8.01 2.24 -13.27
CA ASP A 182 7.89 3.60 -13.78
C ASP A 182 6.53 4.21 -13.43
N ALA A 183 5.44 3.44 -13.55
CA ALA A 183 4.10 3.90 -13.17
C ALA A 183 3.98 4.15 -11.66
N LEU A 184 4.67 3.35 -10.83
CA LEU A 184 4.73 3.56 -9.39
C LEU A 184 5.41 4.89 -9.02
N HIS A 185 6.46 5.28 -9.74
CA HIS A 185 7.21 6.52 -9.48
C HIS A 185 6.59 7.76 -10.13
N THR A 186 6.08 7.62 -11.35
CA THR A 186 5.60 8.76 -12.16
C THR A 186 4.08 8.95 -12.10
N GLY A 187 3.34 7.93 -11.71
CA GLY A 187 1.87 7.90 -11.80
C GLY A 187 1.34 7.70 -13.22
N VAL A 188 2.21 7.48 -14.21
CA VAL A 188 1.85 7.37 -15.63
C VAL A 188 2.24 6.00 -16.17
N TRP A 189 1.30 5.33 -16.81
CA TRP A 189 1.55 4.04 -17.46
C TRP A 189 2.17 4.21 -18.84
N MET A 190 3.00 3.22 -19.21
CA MET A 190 3.60 3.11 -20.54
C MET A 190 2.54 3.05 -21.63
N VAL A 191 2.86 3.56 -22.81
CA VAL A 191 2.02 3.40 -24.00
C VAL A 191 1.90 1.91 -24.33
N GLY A 192 0.67 1.44 -24.60
CA GLY A 192 0.41 0.03 -24.87
C GLY A 192 0.21 -0.87 -23.64
N TYR A 193 0.15 -0.27 -22.41
CA TYR A 193 -0.11 -1.04 -21.18
C TYR A 193 -1.28 -2.02 -21.30
N SER A 194 -2.44 -1.57 -21.80
CA SER A 194 -3.64 -2.42 -21.87
C SER A 194 -3.44 -3.63 -22.82
N MET A 195 -2.70 -3.44 -23.90
CA MET A 195 -2.39 -4.52 -24.85
C MET A 195 -1.43 -5.54 -24.23
N MET A 196 -0.36 -5.06 -23.58
CA MET A 196 0.58 -5.88 -22.83
C MET A 196 -0.12 -6.64 -21.69
N PHE A 197 -0.94 -5.95 -20.90
CA PHE A 197 -1.68 -6.53 -19.77
C PHE A 197 -2.61 -7.66 -20.25
N ASN A 198 -3.39 -7.40 -21.29
CA ASN A 198 -4.26 -8.43 -21.87
C ASN A 198 -3.46 -9.62 -22.41
N ALA A 199 -2.35 -9.38 -23.08
CA ALA A 199 -1.51 -10.45 -23.59
C ALA A 199 -0.90 -11.31 -22.47
N LEU A 200 -0.47 -10.69 -21.36
CA LEU A 200 0.10 -11.42 -20.21
C LEU A 200 -0.97 -12.19 -19.41
N PHE A 201 -2.15 -11.63 -19.21
CA PHE A 201 -3.06 -12.10 -18.16
C PHE A 201 -4.42 -12.59 -18.68
N SER A 202 -4.74 -12.47 -19.98
CA SER A 202 -6.02 -12.95 -20.51
C SER A 202 -6.20 -14.46 -20.27
N GLY A 203 -7.37 -14.83 -19.76
CA GLY A 203 -7.71 -16.21 -19.43
C GLY A 203 -7.21 -16.69 -18.07
N MET A 204 -6.42 -15.90 -17.34
CA MET A 204 -6.05 -16.21 -15.96
C MET A 204 -7.21 -15.89 -15.03
N SER A 205 -7.63 -16.85 -14.20
CA SER A 205 -8.75 -16.68 -13.28
C SER A 205 -8.40 -15.72 -12.15
N GLY A 206 -9.34 -14.82 -11.81
CA GLY A 206 -9.23 -13.93 -10.66
C GLY A 206 -8.39 -12.66 -10.90
N ILE A 207 -7.95 -12.40 -12.12
CA ILE A 207 -7.33 -11.12 -12.49
C ILE A 207 -8.42 -10.18 -12.98
N GLY A 208 -8.60 -9.06 -12.25
CA GLY A 208 -9.55 -8.00 -12.63
C GLY A 208 -8.98 -7.13 -13.76
N TYR A 209 -9.83 -6.76 -14.71
CA TYR A 209 -9.52 -5.84 -15.81
C TYR A 209 -9.93 -4.41 -15.46
#